data_87aa0ad14df2407d079a2d878f05b690
#
_entry.id   87aa0ad14df2407d079a2d878f05b690
#
_cell.length_a   1.000
_cell.length_b   1.000
_cell.length_c   1.000
_cell.angle_alpha   90.00
_cell.angle_beta   90.00
_cell.angle_gamma   90.00
#
_symmetry.space_group_name_H-M   'P 1'
#
loop_
_entity.id
_entity.type
_entity.pdbx_description
1 polymer ?
#
loop_
_entity_poly.entity_id
_entity_poly.type
_entity_poly.pdbx_seq_one_letter_code
_entity_poly.pdbx_strand_id
1 'polypeptide(L)' 'MQLRLSDPSYTDRLANFLRSLGQTAYVAGPAQLEVDLPPTTWARAELSIYLRVWTVLYPDAEVQLENDDDNEAPAA' A
#
# COMPACT_ATOMS: atom_id res chain seq x y z
N MET A 1 -6.21 -4.89 -1.09
CA MET A 1 -5.81 -3.92 -0.04
C MET A 1 -5.55 -2.56 -0.68
N GLN A 2 -6.06 -1.53 -0.08
CA GLN A 2 -5.93 -0.19 -0.65
C GLN A 2 -4.93 0.63 0.15
N LEU A 3 -4.14 1.40 -0.58
CA LEU A 3 -3.16 2.30 0.00
C LEU A 3 -3.51 3.73 -0.39
N ARG A 4 -3.35 4.63 0.55
CA ARG A 4 -3.56 6.05 0.30
C ARG A 4 -2.27 6.80 0.54
N LEU A 5 -1.90 7.66 -0.40
CA LEU A 5 -0.70 8.47 -0.29
C LEU A 5 -1.05 9.89 0.11
N SER A 6 -0.14 10.52 0.84
CA SER A 6 -0.31 11.93 1.19
C SER A 6 -0.04 12.83 -0.01
N ASP A 7 0.75 12.36 -0.97
CA ASP A 7 1.13 13.14 -2.14
C ASP A 7 0.81 12.36 -3.41
N PRO A 8 -0.17 12.83 -4.21
CA PRO A 8 -0.56 12.10 -5.40
C PRO A 8 0.53 12.01 -6.47
N SER A 9 1.53 12.87 -6.42
CA SER A 9 2.60 12.81 -7.41
C SER A 9 3.48 11.58 -7.24
N TYR A 10 3.38 10.88 -6.13
CA TYR A 10 4.17 9.66 -5.88
C TYR A 10 3.39 8.38 -6.18
N THR A 11 2.14 8.49 -6.60
CA THR A 11 1.29 7.31 -6.78
C THR A 11 1.88 6.32 -7.78
N ASP A 12 2.27 6.82 -8.96
CA ASP A 12 2.85 5.95 -9.98
C ASP A 12 4.18 5.36 -9.52
N ARG A 13 4.95 6.16 -8.82
CA ARG A 13 6.25 5.72 -8.35
C ARG A 13 6.11 4.59 -7.35
N LEU A 14 5.15 4.70 -6.44
CA LEU A 14 4.91 3.63 -5.48
C LEU A 14 4.42 2.37 -6.18
N ALA A 15 3.55 2.52 -7.16
CA ALA A 15 3.07 1.38 -7.92
C ALA A 15 4.23 0.65 -8.59
N ASN A 16 5.13 1.39 -9.22
CA ASN A 16 6.29 0.80 -9.87
C ASN A 16 7.24 0.15 -8.87
N PHE A 17 7.39 0.79 -7.71
CA PHE A 17 8.23 0.25 -6.66
C PHE A 17 7.71 -1.11 -6.21
N LEU A 18 6.42 -1.22 -5.96
CA LEU A 18 5.83 -2.47 -5.51
C LEU A 18 5.88 -3.53 -6.60
N ARG A 19 5.66 -3.13 -7.85
CA ARG A 19 5.74 -4.09 -8.97
C ARG A 19 7.14 -4.66 -9.11
N SER A 20 8.14 -3.84 -8.88
CA SER A 20 9.53 -4.29 -8.99
C SER A 20 9.87 -5.32 -7.90
N LEU A 21 9.08 -5.35 -6.84
CA LEU A 21 9.26 -6.32 -5.76
C LEU A 21 8.38 -7.54 -5.92
N GLY A 22 7.70 -7.65 -7.07
CA GLY A 22 6.85 -8.81 -7.33
C GLY A 22 5.43 -8.66 -6.83
N GLN A 23 5.06 -7.48 -6.37
CA GLN A 23 3.69 -7.22 -5.94
C GLN A 23 2.81 -6.83 -7.10
N THR A 24 1.53 -7.16 -7.03
CA THR A 24 0.55 -6.73 -8.02
C THR A 24 -0.08 -5.44 -7.50
N ALA A 25 0.28 -4.33 -8.13
CA ALA A 25 -0.20 -3.02 -7.71
C ALA A 25 -0.62 -2.20 -8.90
N TYR A 26 -1.72 -1.45 -8.75
CA TYR A 26 -2.17 -0.57 -9.81
C TYR A 26 -2.83 0.66 -9.20
N VAL A 27 -2.82 1.74 -9.98
CA VAL A 27 -3.34 3.02 -9.53
C VAL A 27 -4.87 2.98 -9.56
N ALA A 28 -5.47 3.24 -8.41
CA ALA A 28 -6.92 3.22 -8.27
C ALA A 28 -7.52 4.63 -8.24
N GLY A 29 -6.69 5.64 -7.99
CA GLY A 29 -7.15 7.02 -7.95
C GLY A 29 -5.95 7.95 -7.85
N PRO A 30 -6.18 9.27 -7.75
CA PRO A 30 -5.08 10.24 -7.77
C PRO A 30 -4.04 9.99 -6.68
N ALA A 31 -4.48 9.55 -5.52
CA ALA A 31 -3.57 9.26 -4.43
C ALA A 31 -3.87 7.90 -3.82
N GLN A 32 -4.36 6.98 -4.65
CA GLN A 32 -4.79 5.67 -4.18
C GLN A 32 -4.20 4.57 -5.03
N LEU A 33 -3.80 3.50 -4.36
CA LEU A 33 -3.30 2.31 -5.00
C LEU A 33 -4.07 1.10 -4.52
N GLU A 34 -4.26 0.17 -5.42
CA GLU A 34 -4.83 -1.13 -5.07
C GLU A 34 -3.73 -2.16 -5.16
N VAL A 35 -3.53 -2.93 -4.10
CA VAL A 35 -2.55 -4.01 -4.08
C VAL A 35 -3.29 -5.31 -3.89
N ASP A 36 -3.04 -6.23 -4.79
CA ASP A 36 -3.68 -7.54 -4.75
C ASP A 36 -2.82 -8.49 -3.93
N LEU A 37 -3.26 -8.77 -2.72
CA LEU A 37 -2.51 -9.64 -1.80
C LEU A 37 -3.17 -10.98 -1.68
N PRO A 38 -2.36 -12.06 -1.62
CA PRO A 38 -2.92 -13.37 -1.27
C PRO A 38 -3.45 -13.31 0.17
N PRO A 39 -4.45 -14.13 0.49
CA PRO A 39 -5.06 -14.12 1.81
C PRO A 39 -4.20 -14.86 2.84
N THR A 40 -2.97 -14.43 3.01
CA THR A 40 -2.05 -15.00 3.97
C THR A 40 -1.53 -13.91 4.88
N THR A 41 -1.26 -14.28 6.11
CA THR A 41 -0.78 -13.30 7.08
C THR A 41 0.57 -12.74 6.70
N TRP A 42 1.45 -13.60 6.19
CA TRP A 42 2.80 -13.14 5.88
C TRP A 42 2.84 -12.23 4.65
N ALA A 43 1.87 -12.35 3.77
CA ALA A 43 1.82 -11.46 2.61
C ALA A 43 1.59 -10.02 3.05
N ARG A 44 0.74 -9.83 4.05
CA ARG A 44 0.48 -8.52 4.60
C ARG A 44 1.69 -7.98 5.35
N ALA A 45 2.37 -8.84 6.08
CA ALA A 45 3.58 -8.46 6.79
C ALA A 45 4.68 -8.05 5.82
N GLU A 46 4.78 -8.76 4.70
CA GLU A 46 5.75 -8.45 3.67
C GLU A 46 5.49 -7.08 3.07
N LEU A 47 4.23 -6.80 2.78
CA LEU A 47 3.87 -5.48 2.25
C LEU A 47 4.22 -4.38 3.24
N SER A 48 3.98 -4.59 4.52
CA SER A 48 4.35 -3.63 5.55
C SER A 48 5.84 -3.32 5.53
N ILE A 49 6.66 -4.34 5.34
CA ILE A 49 8.10 -4.16 5.27
C ILE A 49 8.47 -3.30 4.06
N TYR A 50 7.87 -3.58 2.92
CA TYR A 50 8.15 -2.80 1.72
C TYR A 50 7.73 -1.35 1.88
N LEU A 51 6.59 -1.11 2.51
CA LEU A 51 6.12 0.26 2.74
C LEU A 51 7.02 0.99 3.72
N ARG A 52 7.61 0.28 4.66
CA ARG A 52 8.56 0.88 5.59
C ARG A 52 9.83 1.31 4.85
N VAL A 53 10.30 0.48 3.93
CA VAL A 53 11.44 0.83 3.08
C VAL A 53 11.09 2.06 2.23
N TRP A 54 9.89 2.08 1.68
CA TRP A 54 9.43 3.23 0.90
C TRP A 54 9.47 4.51 1.72
N THR A 55 9.02 4.45 2.96
CA THR A 55 9.00 5.63 3.82
C THR A 55 10.40 6.17 4.10
N VAL A 56 11.38 5.27 4.17
CA VAL A 56 12.77 5.69 4.34
C VAL A 56 13.29 6.36 3.08
N LEU A 57 12.95 5.83 1.92
CA LEU A 57 13.41 6.38 0.65
C LEU A 57 12.70 7.69 0.30
N TYR A 58 11.44 7.80 0.65
CA TYR A 58 10.61 8.95 0.29
C TYR A 58 9.85 9.43 1.52
N PRO A 59 10.53 10.11 2.43
CA PRO A 59 9.87 10.52 3.69
C PRO A 59 8.73 11.52 3.48
N ASP A 60 8.70 12.19 2.34
CA ASP A 60 7.62 13.13 2.04
C ASP A 60 6.37 12.44 1.52
N ALA A 61 6.47 11.19 1.16
CA ALA A 61 5.36 10.45 0.58
C ALA A 61 4.83 9.44 1.58
N GLU A 62 4.03 9.92 2.51
CA GLU A 62 3.42 9.06 3.52
C GLU A 62 2.39 8.16 2.88
N VAL A 63 2.37 6.91 3.32
CA VAL A 63 1.42 5.92 2.83
C VAL A 63 0.62 5.39 3.99
N GLN A 64 -0.71 5.39 3.83
CA GLN A 64 -1.61 4.84 4.82
C GLN A 64 -2.28 3.61 4.24
N LEU A 65 -2.36 2.58 5.05
CA LEU A 65 -3.08 1.36 4.68
C LEU A 65 -4.56 1.58 4.94
N GLU A 66 -5.35 1.44 3.89
CA GLU A 66 -6.79 1.47 4.02
C GLU A 66 -7.29 0.06 3.82
N ASN A 67 -7.85 -0.49 4.86
CA ASN A 67 -8.28 -1.88 4.84
C ASN A 67 -9.75 -1.94 5.20
N ASP A 68 -10.55 -2.39 4.27
CA ASP A 68 -11.98 -2.48 4.51
C ASP A 68 -12.32 -3.43 5.64
N ASP A 69 -11.49 -4.40 5.86
CA ASP A 69 -11.72 -5.36 6.92
C ASP A 69 -11.68 -4.72 8.29
N ASP A 70 -10.96 -3.65 8.42
CA ASP A 70 -10.86 -2.96 9.70
C ASP A 70 -12.20 -2.43 10.15
N ASN A 71 -13.06 -2.17 9.23
CA ASN A 71 -14.37 -1.60 9.54
C ASN A 71 -15.25 -2.60 10.26
N GLU A 72 -14.98 -3.85 10.08
CA GLU A 72 -15.81 -4.88 10.67
C GLU A 72 -15.34 -5.28 12.03
N ALA A 73 -14.07 -5.17 12.26
CA ALA A 73 -13.51 -5.58 13.51
C ALA A 73 -14.22 -4.94 14.70
N PRO A 74 -14.46 -3.64 14.68
CA PRO A 74 -15.08 -3.01 15.84
C PRO A 74 -16.54 -3.38 16.02
N ALA A 75 -17.10 -4.02 15.08
CA ALA A 75 -18.49 -4.44 15.22
C ALA A 75 -18.67 -5.39 16.39
N ALA A 76 -17.64 -5.93 16.85
CA ALA A 76 -17.70 -6.82 17.97
C ALA A 76 -18.15 -6.12 19.25
#